data_6ade27e88b0611ab1b15685c4904824d
#
_entry.id   6ade27e88b0611ab1b15685c4904824d
#
_cell.length_a   1.000
_cell.length_b   1.000
_cell.length_c   1.000
_cell.angle_alpha   90.00
_cell.angle_beta   90.00
_cell.angle_gamma   90.00
#
_symmetry.space_group_name_H-M   'P 1'
#
loop_
_entity.id
_entity.type
_entity.pdbx_description
1 polymer ?
#
loop_
_entity_poly.entity_id
_entity_poly.type
_entity_poly.pdbx_seq_one_letter_code
_entity_poly.pdbx_strand_id
1 'polypeptide(L)'
;YTASIGMNTGDAQSAGARIGARLDIMDTAWWAPGYRFEGDDRAYPMFVERALPHCMIVNQRAERYMNEAASYHVAGKIMADADQTENPTLPSWFIFDANFRKKYALGPILPASFMPDWRLPKKVKSQLIKARTIEELAAKTGLDIDQLDKSVARFNGFAETGKDEDFNRGGFDYDRYYGDPASKPNPCLGKIATGPFYAIAI
;
A
#
# COMPACT_ATOMS: atom_id res chain seq x y z
N TYR A 1 -8.51 -9.91 -7.13
CA TYR A 1 -8.97 -9.07 -8.26
C TYR A 1 -7.85 -8.87 -9.26
N THR A 2 -8.18 -8.59 -10.52
CA THR A 2 -7.22 -8.28 -11.57
C THR A 2 -7.22 -6.77 -11.89
N ALA A 3 -6.05 -6.22 -12.20
CA ALA A 3 -5.92 -4.90 -12.80
C ALA A 3 -5.91 -4.98 -14.34
N SER A 4 -5.84 -6.22 -14.90
CA SER A 4 -5.87 -6.46 -16.34
C SER A 4 -7.26 -6.18 -16.93
N ILE A 5 -7.29 -5.86 -18.21
CA ILE A 5 -8.56 -5.76 -18.96
C ILE A 5 -9.11 -7.17 -19.22
N GLY A 6 -10.44 -7.33 -19.08
CA GLY A 6 -11.12 -8.63 -19.24
C GLY A 6 -11.05 -9.23 -20.65
N MET A 7 -10.51 -8.50 -21.63
CA MET A 7 -10.33 -8.96 -23.01
C MET A 7 -9.05 -9.76 -23.24
N ASN A 8 -8.15 -9.86 -22.26
CA ASN A 8 -6.94 -10.70 -22.32
C ASN A 8 -7.33 -12.15 -21.99
N THR A 9 -7.70 -12.93 -23.01
CA THR A 9 -8.25 -14.29 -22.88
C THR A 9 -7.23 -15.40 -23.19
N GLY A 10 -5.94 -15.05 -23.33
CA GLY A 10 -4.87 -16.01 -23.59
C GLY A 10 -4.62 -16.29 -25.08
N ASP A 11 -5.08 -15.41 -25.98
CA ASP A 11 -4.93 -15.61 -27.42
C ASP A 11 -3.47 -15.66 -27.85
N ALA A 12 -2.60 -14.83 -27.26
CA ALA A 12 -1.17 -14.85 -27.55
C ALA A 12 -0.51 -16.15 -27.11
N GLN A 13 -0.87 -16.67 -25.94
CA GLN A 13 -0.39 -17.97 -25.44
C GLN A 13 -0.84 -19.11 -26.37
N SER A 14 -2.12 -19.09 -26.78
CA SER A 14 -2.68 -20.07 -27.70
C SER A 14 -2.02 -20.03 -29.08
N ALA A 15 -1.76 -18.84 -29.61
CA ALA A 15 -1.06 -18.67 -30.89
C ALA A 15 0.40 -19.15 -30.79
N GLY A 16 1.09 -18.79 -29.70
CA GLY A 16 2.47 -19.24 -29.44
C GLY A 16 2.56 -20.77 -29.36
N ALA A 17 1.67 -21.42 -28.63
CA ALA A 17 1.63 -22.87 -28.51
C ALA A 17 1.45 -23.57 -29.87
N ARG A 18 0.64 -23.02 -30.75
CA ARG A 18 0.42 -23.58 -32.10
C ARG A 18 1.68 -23.60 -32.97
N ILE A 19 2.59 -22.67 -32.76
CA ILE A 19 3.88 -22.62 -33.49
C ILE A 19 5.02 -23.24 -32.73
N GLY A 20 4.75 -23.98 -31.63
CA GLY A 20 5.73 -24.71 -30.84
C GLY A 20 6.45 -23.89 -29.77
N ALA A 21 5.96 -22.69 -29.43
CA ALA A 21 6.50 -21.95 -28.29
C ALA A 21 6.20 -22.67 -26.98
N ARG A 22 7.19 -22.73 -26.09
CA ARG A 22 7.01 -23.27 -24.74
C ARG A 22 6.17 -22.32 -23.90
N LEU A 23 5.14 -22.83 -23.26
CA LEU A 23 4.43 -22.17 -22.19
C LEU A 23 5.04 -22.55 -20.85
N ASP A 24 5.36 -21.57 -20.03
CA ASP A 24 5.99 -21.78 -18.73
C ASP A 24 5.41 -20.81 -17.70
N ILE A 25 5.52 -21.16 -16.42
CA ILE A 25 5.10 -20.30 -15.29
C ILE A 25 3.62 -19.87 -15.41
N MET A 26 2.77 -20.77 -15.91
CA MET A 26 1.34 -20.49 -16.17
C MET A 26 0.49 -20.46 -14.88
N ASP A 27 1.05 -20.88 -13.76
CA ASP A 27 0.45 -20.93 -12.43
C ASP A 27 0.72 -19.68 -11.58
N THR A 28 1.44 -18.70 -12.14
CA THR A 28 1.77 -17.46 -11.44
C THR A 28 1.25 -16.22 -12.17
N ALA A 29 1.34 -15.08 -11.51
CA ALA A 29 0.97 -13.77 -12.04
C ALA A 29 1.91 -12.69 -11.51
N TRP A 30 1.86 -11.52 -12.09
CA TRP A 30 2.46 -10.34 -11.48
C TRP A 30 1.53 -9.84 -10.37
N TRP A 31 1.95 -10.07 -9.14
CA TRP A 31 1.25 -9.64 -7.95
C TRP A 31 1.49 -8.16 -7.69
N ALA A 32 0.50 -7.47 -7.18
CA ALA A 32 0.64 -6.10 -6.68
C ALA A 32 -0.35 -5.86 -5.56
N PRO A 33 0.05 -5.25 -4.43
CA PRO A 33 -0.90 -4.67 -3.50
C PRO A 33 -1.79 -3.67 -4.23
N GLY A 34 -3.06 -3.60 -3.88
CA GLY A 34 -3.97 -2.70 -4.54
C GLY A 34 -5.30 -2.58 -3.80
N TYR A 35 -6.12 -1.65 -4.20
CA TYR A 35 -7.46 -1.44 -3.67
C TYR A 35 -8.46 -1.27 -4.81
N ARG A 36 -9.73 -1.41 -4.50
CA ARG A 36 -10.82 -1.26 -5.45
C ARG A 36 -11.95 -0.49 -4.80
N PHE A 37 -12.43 0.57 -5.45
CA PHE A 37 -13.63 1.24 -5.00
C PHE A 37 -14.88 0.48 -5.41
N GLU A 38 -15.92 0.62 -4.60
CA GLU A 38 -17.22 0.02 -4.89
C GLU A 38 -17.73 0.46 -6.26
N GLY A 39 -18.19 -0.50 -7.07
CA GLY A 39 -18.66 -0.28 -8.44
C GLY A 39 -17.58 -0.18 -9.50
N ASP A 40 -16.28 -0.27 -9.15
CA ASP A 40 -15.22 -0.35 -10.16
C ASP A 40 -14.98 -1.80 -10.60
N ASP A 41 -14.79 -2.00 -11.90
CA ASP A 41 -14.55 -3.33 -12.48
C ASP A 41 -13.11 -3.83 -12.23
N ARG A 42 -12.18 -2.92 -11.94
CA ARG A 42 -10.75 -3.20 -11.79
C ARG A 42 -10.20 -2.64 -10.49
N ALA A 43 -9.16 -3.29 -9.99
CA ALA A 43 -8.36 -2.77 -8.88
C ALA A 43 -7.38 -1.68 -9.37
N TYR A 44 -7.03 -0.79 -8.46
CA TYR A 44 -5.93 0.18 -8.63
C TYR A 44 -4.68 -0.41 -7.98
N PRO A 45 -3.70 -0.87 -8.79
CA PRO A 45 -2.46 -1.41 -8.24
C PRO A 45 -1.60 -0.29 -7.66
N MET A 46 -1.01 -0.55 -6.52
CA MET A 46 -0.10 0.38 -5.84
C MET A 46 1.34 0.06 -6.24
N PHE A 47 1.86 0.73 -7.26
CA PHE A 47 3.22 0.49 -7.74
C PHE A 47 4.28 1.28 -6.95
N VAL A 48 4.07 2.57 -6.76
CA VAL A 48 5.05 3.50 -6.20
C VAL A 48 4.61 4.14 -4.89
N GLU A 49 3.33 4.31 -4.68
CA GLU A 49 2.73 5.03 -3.55
C GLU A 49 3.21 4.48 -2.20
N ARG A 50 3.44 3.15 -2.16
CA ARG A 50 3.89 2.43 -0.97
C ARG A 50 5.31 2.80 -0.53
N ALA A 51 6.17 3.23 -1.47
CA ALA A 51 7.55 3.62 -1.17
C ALA A 51 7.67 5.05 -0.63
N LEU A 52 6.62 5.86 -0.78
CA LEU A 52 6.63 7.26 -0.35
C LEU A 52 6.60 7.40 1.17
N PRO A 53 7.20 8.46 1.75
CA PRO A 53 7.20 8.66 3.19
C PRO A 53 5.81 8.98 3.76
N HIS A 54 5.66 8.93 5.08
CA HIS A 54 4.44 9.22 5.83
C HIS A 54 3.31 8.21 5.64
N CYS A 55 3.65 6.97 5.28
CA CYS A 55 2.70 5.86 5.18
C CYS A 55 3.33 4.53 5.60
N MET A 56 2.49 3.57 5.95
CA MET A 56 2.85 2.18 6.22
C MET A 56 1.70 1.24 5.88
N ILE A 57 1.99 -0.07 5.77
CA ILE A 57 0.99 -1.12 5.61
C ILE A 57 0.99 -2.00 6.86
N VAL A 58 -0.19 -2.27 7.39
CA VAL A 58 -0.37 -3.22 8.49
C VAL A 58 -1.39 -4.30 8.13
N ASN A 59 -1.21 -5.49 8.71
CA ASN A 59 -2.16 -6.60 8.65
C ASN A 59 -3.39 -6.36 9.55
N GLN A 60 -4.27 -7.35 9.65
CA GLN A 60 -5.47 -7.28 10.52
C GLN A 60 -5.15 -7.29 12.03
N ARG A 61 -3.91 -7.60 12.42
CA ARG A 61 -3.40 -7.46 13.79
C ARG A 61 -2.75 -6.11 14.07
N ALA A 62 -2.87 -5.15 13.15
CA ALA A 62 -2.21 -3.85 13.23
C ALA A 62 -0.66 -3.91 13.22
N GLU A 63 -0.06 -4.96 12.65
CA GLU A 63 1.38 -5.19 12.59
C GLU A 63 1.91 -4.95 11.16
N ARG A 64 3.06 -4.28 11.03
CA ARG A 64 3.83 -4.28 9.79
C ARG A 64 4.40 -5.68 9.56
N TYR A 65 4.47 -6.11 8.32
CA TYR A 65 4.92 -7.47 7.97
C TYR A 65 5.80 -7.52 6.72
N MET A 66 6.14 -6.37 6.12
CA MET A 66 6.99 -6.31 4.93
C MET A 66 7.68 -4.96 4.76
N ASN A 67 8.66 -4.92 3.84
CA ASN A 67 9.16 -3.67 3.27
C ASN A 67 8.15 -3.14 2.25
N GLU A 68 7.43 -2.08 2.58
CA GLU A 68 6.41 -1.51 1.70
C GLU A 68 7.01 -0.92 0.42
N ALA A 69 8.29 -0.54 0.44
CA ALA A 69 8.99 -0.01 -0.74
C ALA A 69 9.55 -1.09 -1.68
N ALA A 70 9.51 -2.36 -1.29
CA ALA A 70 9.90 -3.47 -2.15
C ALA A 70 9.12 -3.47 -3.47
N SER A 71 9.62 -4.18 -4.50
CA SER A 71 8.92 -4.25 -5.78
C SER A 71 7.47 -4.72 -5.59
N TYR A 72 6.58 -4.21 -6.42
CA TYR A 72 5.16 -4.53 -6.31
C TYR A 72 4.87 -6.03 -6.36
N HIS A 73 5.63 -6.78 -7.18
CA HIS A 73 5.52 -8.24 -7.26
C HIS A 73 5.91 -8.91 -5.94
N VAL A 74 7.03 -8.52 -5.35
CA VAL A 74 7.49 -9.05 -4.06
C VAL A 74 6.49 -8.70 -2.95
N ALA A 75 6.08 -7.44 -2.86
CA ALA A 75 5.12 -6.99 -1.85
C ALA A 75 3.77 -7.70 -1.97
N GLY A 76 3.23 -7.83 -3.20
CA GLY A 76 1.96 -8.52 -3.44
C GLY A 76 2.05 -10.02 -3.15
N LYS A 77 3.18 -10.66 -3.45
CA LYS A 77 3.40 -12.07 -3.12
C LYS A 77 3.52 -12.28 -1.61
N ILE A 78 4.28 -11.45 -0.90
CA ILE A 78 4.36 -11.51 0.58
C ILE A 78 2.96 -11.38 1.18
N MET A 79 2.14 -10.43 0.70
CA MET A 79 0.78 -10.23 1.15
C MET A 79 -0.07 -11.49 0.94
N ALA A 80 -0.04 -12.09 -0.25
CA ALA A 80 -0.81 -13.28 -0.57
C ALA A 80 -0.33 -14.52 0.20
N ASP A 81 0.98 -14.70 0.36
CA ASP A 81 1.56 -15.84 1.08
C ASP A 81 1.29 -15.72 2.60
N ALA A 82 1.39 -14.52 3.17
CA ALA A 82 1.14 -14.31 4.59
C ALA A 82 -0.34 -14.53 4.97
N ASP A 83 -1.28 -14.27 4.06
CA ASP A 83 -2.71 -14.51 4.29
C ASP A 83 -3.06 -16.00 4.48
N GLN A 84 -2.19 -16.91 4.03
CA GLN A 84 -2.32 -18.35 4.25
C GLN A 84 -1.89 -18.80 5.64
N THR A 85 -1.41 -17.88 6.46
CA THR A 85 -0.90 -18.13 7.81
C THR A 85 -1.90 -17.68 8.90
N GLU A 86 -1.47 -17.78 10.17
CA GLU A 86 -2.24 -17.23 11.30
C GLU A 86 -2.22 -15.68 11.34
N ASN A 87 -1.53 -15.03 10.42
CA ASN A 87 -1.41 -13.57 10.31
C ASN A 87 -2.18 -13.05 9.08
N PRO A 88 -3.51 -12.89 9.15
CA PRO A 88 -4.31 -12.50 8.00
C PRO A 88 -3.92 -11.11 7.49
N THR A 89 -3.60 -11.04 6.20
CA THR A 89 -3.14 -9.83 5.50
C THR A 89 -4.15 -9.32 4.47
N LEU A 90 -5.23 -10.05 4.22
CA LEU A 90 -6.29 -9.65 3.30
C LEU A 90 -7.62 -9.45 4.04
N PRO A 91 -8.11 -8.22 4.13
CA PRO A 91 -7.46 -6.98 3.68
C PRO A 91 -6.34 -6.55 4.63
N SER A 92 -5.29 -5.92 4.06
CA SER A 92 -4.38 -5.09 4.83
C SER A 92 -4.85 -3.64 4.83
N TRP A 93 -4.26 -2.83 5.71
CA TRP A 93 -4.57 -1.41 5.79
C TRP A 93 -3.37 -0.58 5.37
N PHE A 94 -3.53 0.22 4.31
CA PHE A 94 -2.60 1.28 3.97
C PHE A 94 -2.92 2.51 4.80
N ILE A 95 -2.05 2.82 5.75
CA ILE A 95 -2.21 3.91 6.72
C ILE A 95 -1.28 5.05 6.34
N PHE A 96 -1.78 6.29 6.39
CA PHE A 96 -1.00 7.48 6.10
C PHE A 96 -1.54 8.72 6.84
N ASP A 97 -0.73 9.75 6.91
CA ASP A 97 -1.07 10.98 7.60
C ASP A 97 -1.38 12.16 6.66
N ALA A 98 -1.64 13.34 7.23
CA ALA A 98 -1.94 14.54 6.49
C ALA A 98 -0.79 14.99 5.57
N ASN A 99 0.48 14.70 5.90
CA ASN A 99 1.63 15.04 5.06
C ASN A 99 1.60 14.24 3.76
N PHE A 100 1.38 12.92 3.86
CA PHE A 100 1.16 12.07 2.69
C PHE A 100 -0.02 12.60 1.85
N ARG A 101 -1.18 12.76 2.48
CA ARG A 101 -2.42 13.20 1.81
C ARG A 101 -2.28 14.53 1.10
N LYS A 102 -1.49 15.45 1.66
CA LYS A 102 -1.24 16.77 1.08
C LYS A 102 -0.35 16.71 -0.15
N LYS A 103 0.66 15.85 -0.15
CA LYS A 103 1.78 15.88 -1.10
C LYS A 103 1.66 14.85 -2.21
N TYR A 104 1.14 13.66 -1.92
CA TYR A 104 1.19 12.52 -2.82
C TYR A 104 -0.17 12.09 -3.32
N ALA A 105 -0.20 11.53 -4.52
CA ALA A 105 -1.37 10.87 -5.07
C ALA A 105 -1.49 9.44 -4.54
N LEU A 106 -2.72 8.93 -4.50
CA LEU A 106 -3.02 7.52 -4.24
C LEU A 106 -3.98 7.06 -5.35
N GLY A 107 -3.43 6.50 -6.42
CA GLY A 107 -4.18 6.17 -7.63
C GLY A 107 -4.99 7.39 -8.15
N PRO A 108 -6.34 7.31 -8.21
CA PRO A 108 -7.17 8.41 -8.68
C PRO A 108 -7.36 9.54 -7.63
N ILE A 109 -6.86 9.35 -6.42
CA ILE A 109 -6.95 10.37 -5.35
C ILE A 109 -5.75 11.30 -5.49
N LEU A 110 -5.96 12.46 -6.11
CA LEU A 110 -4.93 13.48 -6.25
C LEU A 110 -4.55 14.07 -4.88
N PRO A 111 -3.33 14.65 -4.73
CA PRO A 111 -2.91 15.30 -3.50
C PRO A 111 -3.94 16.33 -3.00
N ALA A 112 -4.09 16.47 -1.68
CA ALA A 112 -5.08 17.37 -1.10
C ALA A 112 -4.83 18.85 -1.44
N SER A 113 -3.61 19.21 -1.82
CA SER A 113 -3.27 20.52 -2.40
C SER A 113 -4.05 20.85 -3.69
N PHE A 114 -4.44 19.82 -4.47
CA PHE A 114 -5.24 19.96 -5.69
C PHE A 114 -6.67 19.46 -5.53
N MET A 115 -6.85 18.38 -4.77
CA MET A 115 -8.15 17.73 -4.53
C MET A 115 -8.38 17.53 -3.03
N PRO A 116 -8.85 18.57 -2.30
CA PRO A 116 -9.16 18.47 -0.89
C PRO A 116 -10.29 17.46 -0.64
N ASP A 117 -10.37 16.91 0.57
CA ASP A 117 -11.27 15.79 0.92
C ASP A 117 -12.75 16.06 0.59
N TRP A 118 -13.19 17.32 0.73
CA TRP A 118 -14.58 17.68 0.42
C TRP A 118 -14.93 17.52 -1.07
N ARG A 119 -13.94 17.55 -1.97
CA ARG A 119 -14.10 17.34 -3.43
C ARG A 119 -13.99 15.89 -3.86
N LEU A 120 -13.56 14.97 -2.98
CA LEU A 120 -13.44 13.55 -3.32
C LEU A 120 -14.80 12.97 -3.76
N PRO A 121 -14.83 12.11 -4.78
CA PRO A 121 -16.03 11.37 -5.18
C PRO A 121 -16.64 10.59 -4.02
N LYS A 122 -17.96 10.42 -4.02
CA LYS A 122 -18.68 9.70 -2.95
C LYS A 122 -18.11 8.28 -2.73
N LYS A 123 -17.83 7.54 -3.81
CA LYS A 123 -17.25 6.20 -3.75
C LYS A 123 -15.87 6.14 -3.09
N VAL A 124 -15.09 7.21 -3.21
CA VAL A 124 -13.79 7.31 -2.53
C VAL A 124 -14.00 7.61 -1.04
N LYS A 125 -14.88 8.56 -0.73
CA LYS A 125 -15.20 8.96 0.65
C LYS A 125 -15.76 7.80 1.48
N SER A 126 -16.49 6.87 0.87
CA SER A 126 -17.07 5.72 1.59
C SER A 126 -16.02 4.69 2.03
N GLN A 127 -14.85 4.65 1.40
CA GLN A 127 -13.80 3.67 1.68
C GLN A 127 -12.52 4.28 2.24
N LEU A 128 -12.28 5.56 2.01
CA LEU A 128 -11.17 6.29 2.62
C LEU A 128 -11.55 6.69 4.05
N ILE A 129 -11.13 5.90 5.01
CA ILE A 129 -11.36 6.18 6.43
C ILE A 129 -10.49 7.36 6.83
N LYS A 130 -11.09 8.33 7.52
CA LYS A 130 -10.42 9.52 8.05
C LYS A 130 -10.67 9.64 9.56
N ALA A 131 -9.62 9.96 10.30
CA ALA A 131 -9.65 10.10 11.75
C ALA A 131 -8.77 11.26 12.22
N ARG A 132 -9.06 11.81 13.39
CA ARG A 132 -8.27 12.91 13.97
C ARG A 132 -7.05 12.38 14.72
N THR A 133 -7.14 11.17 15.27
CA THR A 133 -6.08 10.50 16.03
C THR A 133 -5.89 9.08 15.56
N ILE A 134 -4.79 8.43 15.97
CA ILE A 134 -4.52 7.01 15.68
C ILE A 134 -5.54 6.11 16.37
N GLU A 135 -5.93 6.42 17.60
CA GLU A 135 -6.96 5.69 18.35
C GLU A 135 -8.31 5.73 17.63
N GLU A 136 -8.72 6.89 17.13
CA GLU A 136 -9.94 7.03 16.33
C GLU A 136 -9.83 6.23 15.03
N LEU A 137 -8.64 6.19 14.40
CA LEU A 137 -8.40 5.41 13.20
C LEU A 137 -8.53 3.91 13.48
N ALA A 138 -7.90 3.42 14.55
CA ALA A 138 -8.00 2.03 14.98
C ALA A 138 -9.45 1.63 15.24
N ALA A 139 -10.20 2.44 15.98
CA ALA A 139 -11.62 2.19 16.25
C ALA A 139 -12.47 2.09 14.97
N LYS A 140 -12.18 2.92 13.96
CA LYS A 140 -12.90 2.93 12.67
C LYS A 140 -12.51 1.78 11.74
N THR A 141 -11.29 1.27 11.83
CA THR A 141 -10.79 0.15 11.03
C THR A 141 -11.03 -1.20 11.68
N GLY A 142 -11.38 -1.22 12.98
CA GLY A 142 -11.50 -2.44 13.78
C GLY A 142 -10.15 -3.03 14.20
N LEU A 143 -9.07 -2.28 14.06
CA LEU A 143 -7.73 -2.69 14.50
C LEU A 143 -7.57 -2.53 16.02
N ASP A 144 -6.71 -3.35 16.60
CA ASP A 144 -6.31 -3.20 18.00
C ASP A 144 -5.57 -1.87 18.21
N ILE A 145 -6.08 -1.05 19.15
CA ILE A 145 -5.59 0.31 19.39
C ILE A 145 -4.16 0.30 19.91
N ASP A 146 -3.88 -0.55 20.89
CA ASP A 146 -2.56 -0.60 21.55
C ASP A 146 -1.49 -1.11 20.58
N GLN A 147 -1.87 -2.08 19.75
CA GLN A 147 -0.95 -2.63 18.75
C GLN A 147 -0.70 -1.64 17.60
N LEU A 148 -1.73 -0.93 17.13
CA LEU A 148 -1.56 0.09 16.09
C LEU A 148 -0.66 1.22 16.58
N ASP A 149 -0.87 1.70 17.80
CA ASP A 149 -0.04 2.75 18.40
C ASP A 149 1.43 2.31 18.51
N LYS A 150 1.70 1.08 18.98
CA LYS A 150 3.04 0.49 19.00
C LYS A 150 3.67 0.43 17.61
N SER A 151 2.92 0.00 16.60
CA SER A 151 3.42 -0.09 15.22
C SER A 151 3.76 1.28 14.65
N VAL A 152 2.91 2.29 14.86
CA VAL A 152 3.16 3.67 14.46
C VAL A 152 4.36 4.26 15.19
N ALA A 153 4.43 4.10 16.53
CA ALA A 153 5.54 4.61 17.33
C ALA A 153 6.88 4.00 16.89
N ARG A 154 6.92 2.69 16.66
CA ARG A 154 8.12 1.99 16.17
C ARG A 154 8.52 2.48 14.78
N PHE A 155 7.59 2.60 13.84
CA PHE A 155 7.84 3.15 12.51
C PHE A 155 8.36 4.59 12.56
N ASN A 156 7.79 5.42 13.43
CA ASN A 156 8.23 6.80 13.63
C ASN A 156 9.66 6.89 14.15
N GLY A 157 10.10 5.96 14.99
CA GLY A 157 11.50 5.83 15.41
C GLY A 157 12.44 5.54 14.23
N PHE A 158 12.03 4.67 13.29
CA PHE A 158 12.81 4.44 12.07
C PHE A 158 12.85 5.66 11.15
N ALA A 159 11.77 6.43 11.08
CA ALA A 159 11.74 7.67 10.31
C ALA A 159 12.68 8.74 10.89
N GLU A 160 12.92 8.77 12.21
CA GLU A 160 13.89 9.65 12.86
C GLU A 160 15.33 9.26 12.55
N THR A 161 15.63 7.97 12.68
CA THR A 161 17.00 7.45 12.45
C THR A 161 17.34 7.31 10.97
N GLY A 162 16.32 7.22 10.10
CA GLY A 162 16.46 6.93 8.68
C GLY A 162 16.75 5.46 8.38
N LYS A 163 16.61 4.56 9.37
CA LYS A 163 16.89 3.14 9.21
C LYS A 163 15.71 2.31 9.72
N ASP A 164 15.08 1.55 8.83
CA ASP A 164 14.07 0.55 9.17
C ASP A 164 14.76 -0.76 9.57
N GLU A 165 14.80 -1.04 10.85
CA GLU A 165 15.45 -2.23 11.40
C GLU A 165 14.60 -3.50 11.24
N ASP A 166 13.29 -3.37 10.94
CA ASP A 166 12.41 -4.52 10.78
C ASP A 166 12.50 -5.10 9.36
N PHE A 167 12.39 -4.25 8.34
CA PHE A 167 12.25 -4.69 6.95
C PHE A 167 13.20 -4.00 5.99
N ASN A 168 14.12 -3.16 6.50
CA ASN A 168 15.12 -2.43 5.72
C ASN A 168 14.52 -1.54 4.61
N ARG A 169 13.34 -0.93 4.85
CA ARG A 169 12.68 -0.04 3.90
C ARG A 169 13.56 1.18 3.60
N GLY A 170 13.79 1.41 2.31
CA GLY A 170 14.71 2.45 1.85
C GLY A 170 16.19 2.08 1.98
N GLY A 171 16.51 0.80 2.27
CA GLY A 171 17.87 0.28 2.30
C GLY A 171 18.44 -0.04 0.92
N PHE A 172 17.57 -0.31 -0.05
CA PHE A 172 17.93 -0.65 -1.42
C PHE A 172 17.76 0.53 -2.38
N ASP A 173 18.54 0.55 -3.46
CA ASP A 173 18.44 1.60 -4.48
C ASP A 173 17.07 1.60 -5.17
N TYR A 174 16.48 0.42 -5.38
CA TYR A 174 15.12 0.29 -5.91
C TYR A 174 14.09 1.02 -5.02
N ASP A 175 14.14 0.84 -3.70
CA ASP A 175 13.25 1.49 -2.76
C ASP A 175 13.38 3.01 -2.87
N ARG A 176 14.63 3.50 -2.83
CA ARG A 176 14.97 4.92 -2.87
C ARG A 176 14.57 5.60 -4.17
N TYR A 177 14.62 4.86 -5.28
CA TYR A 177 14.21 5.37 -6.59
C TYR A 177 12.75 5.82 -6.59
N TYR A 178 11.88 5.09 -5.91
CA TYR A 178 10.45 5.43 -5.78
C TYR A 178 10.13 6.27 -4.54
N GLY A 179 11.09 6.51 -3.66
CA GLY A 179 10.95 7.39 -2.51
C GLY A 179 10.92 8.88 -2.91
N ASP A 180 10.72 9.73 -1.92
CA ASP A 180 10.80 11.19 -2.11
C ASP A 180 12.20 11.70 -1.73
N PRO A 181 13.03 12.13 -2.68
CA PRO A 181 14.39 12.61 -2.39
C PRO A 181 14.44 13.84 -1.47
N ALA A 182 13.32 14.56 -1.31
CA ALA A 182 13.22 15.67 -0.37
C ALA A 182 13.00 15.21 1.08
N SER A 183 12.57 13.96 1.31
CA SER A 183 12.44 13.38 2.65
C SER A 183 13.80 12.94 3.17
N LYS A 184 14.15 13.40 4.38
CA LYS A 184 15.43 13.09 5.02
C LYS A 184 15.18 12.55 6.42
N PRO A 185 16.05 11.66 6.92
CA PRO A 185 17.29 11.14 6.33
C PRO A 185 17.09 10.03 5.28
N ASN A 186 15.89 9.46 5.13
CA ASN A 186 15.59 8.38 4.20
C ASN A 186 14.39 8.76 3.32
N PRO A 187 14.49 8.64 1.97
CA PRO A 187 13.43 9.07 1.06
C PRO A 187 12.13 8.24 1.16
N CYS A 188 12.19 7.05 1.79
CA CYS A 188 11.05 6.16 1.95
C CYS A 188 10.42 6.25 3.35
N LEU A 189 11.05 6.94 4.31
CA LEU A 189 10.61 7.02 5.69
C LEU A 189 10.20 8.45 6.04
N GLY A 190 9.03 8.59 6.62
CA GLY A 190 8.52 9.85 7.15
C GLY A 190 7.54 9.55 8.27
N LYS A 191 7.61 10.30 9.37
CA LYS A 191 6.74 10.08 10.52
C LYS A 191 5.26 10.13 10.13
N ILE A 192 4.49 9.22 10.67
CA ILE A 192 3.03 9.24 10.67
C ILE A 192 2.60 9.90 11.98
N ALA A 193 2.55 11.24 11.99
CA ALA A 193 2.38 12.01 13.23
C ALA A 193 1.48 13.24 13.09
N THR A 194 1.10 13.60 11.87
CA THR A 194 0.32 14.82 11.61
C THR A 194 -1.11 14.47 11.20
N GLY A 195 -2.06 14.69 12.10
CA GLY A 195 -3.48 14.49 11.79
C GLY A 195 -4.01 15.49 10.73
N PRO A 196 -5.10 15.15 10.03
CA PRO A 196 -5.82 13.90 10.14
C PRO A 196 -5.07 12.70 9.57
N PHE A 197 -5.38 11.53 10.12
CA PHE A 197 -4.88 10.23 9.68
C PHE A 197 -5.89 9.55 8.77
N TYR A 198 -5.39 8.69 7.89
CA TYR A 198 -6.21 8.02 6.90
C TYR A 198 -5.87 6.54 6.82
N ALA A 199 -6.85 5.73 6.45
CA ALA A 199 -6.68 4.33 6.12
C ALA A 199 -7.53 3.94 4.92
N ILE A 200 -7.00 3.05 4.08
CA ILE A 200 -7.74 2.38 3.02
C ILE A 200 -7.41 0.90 3.03
N ALA A 201 -8.42 0.06 2.88
CA ALA A 201 -8.23 -1.39 2.75
C ALA A 201 -7.62 -1.75 1.38
N ILE A 202 -6.60 -2.58 1.39
CA ILE A 202 -5.86 -3.02 0.20
C ILE A 202 -5.82 -4.55 0.10
#